data_da003afcc40ae87b7ee39649a061268f
#
_entry.id   da003afcc40ae87b7ee39649a061268f
#
_cell.length_a   1.000
_cell.length_b   1.000
_cell.length_c   1.000
_cell.angle_alpha   90.00
_cell.angle_beta   90.00
_cell.angle_gamma   90.00
#
_symmetry.space_group_name_H-M   'P 1'
#
loop_
_entity.id
_entity.type
_entity.pdbx_description
1 polymer ?
#
loop_
_entity_poly.entity_id
_entity_poly.type
_entity_poly.pdbx_seq_one_letter_code
_entity_poly.pdbx_strand_id
1 'polypeptide(L)'
;MPSLVDQLYFHSPVWMQNFLVSAYGLKLRRERYSPEADLFFNGLLSSEKLNDEQIAVEQSKRFIKLAQSAITHVPFYRDWAGEQGITANDIQGIEALGWFPVLEKSTLRETPELLVDERVLRSKRYFTLNTSGSSGSPITIYCDRLSRTKHYAFWSRLRHWFGLAPLSRRATLFGRIIMPPEVKSPPFWRYDRFQHNLLMSSYHLTQENLPHYYQQLLSFQPDEVIGYPSSLFLIAKYIQEKSLTPLKPKVVFTTAETLLSHQREVIQASFDCPVIDQYGCTEMVLFASQCEHGSFHIHPEHGILELLDHDDSPVLAGSVGEAVCTGLLNHTMPLIRYRLGDRLSLTDSGCDCGRAFPILKQVEGRVDDMLVAPDGRPLGRMDPIFKG
;
A
#
# COMPACT_ATOMS: atom_id res chain seq x y z
N MET A 1 -18.21 6.44 17.47
CA MET A 1 -19.52 6.94 16.96
C MET A 1 -19.27 7.59 15.62
N PRO A 2 -20.11 7.39 14.60
CA PRO A 2 -19.97 8.09 13.32
C PRO A 2 -20.03 9.60 13.54
N SER A 3 -19.21 10.36 12.83
CA SER A 3 -19.21 11.81 12.90
C SER A 3 -20.55 12.38 12.43
N LEU A 4 -20.84 13.64 12.78
CA LEU A 4 -22.06 14.33 12.32
C LEU A 4 -22.11 14.38 10.77
N VAL A 5 -20.95 14.46 10.14
CA VAL A 5 -20.80 14.43 8.68
C VAL A 5 -21.16 13.04 8.12
N ASP A 6 -20.71 11.96 8.77
CA ASP A 6 -21.07 10.60 8.36
C ASP A 6 -22.57 10.36 8.49
N GLN A 7 -23.18 10.83 9.57
CA GLN A 7 -24.62 10.71 9.77
C GLN A 7 -25.40 11.44 8.66
N LEU A 8 -25.05 12.68 8.35
CA LEU A 8 -25.67 13.44 7.27
C LEU A 8 -25.48 12.75 5.90
N TYR A 9 -24.28 12.23 5.65
CA TYR A 9 -23.97 11.50 4.43
C TYR A 9 -24.82 10.23 4.30
N PHE A 10 -24.89 9.39 5.32
CA PHE A 10 -25.60 8.13 5.27
C PHE A 10 -27.13 8.26 5.17
N HIS A 11 -27.72 9.36 5.67
CA HIS A 11 -29.15 9.65 5.55
C HIS A 11 -29.51 10.41 4.26
N SER A 12 -28.51 10.84 3.48
CA SER A 12 -28.75 11.54 2.22
C SER A 12 -29.17 10.57 1.10
N PRO A 13 -29.97 11.01 0.12
CA PRO A 13 -30.29 10.19 -1.06
C PRO A 13 -29.03 9.92 -1.90
N VAL A 14 -29.05 8.83 -2.69
CA VAL A 14 -27.89 8.34 -3.45
C VAL A 14 -27.25 9.41 -4.36
N TRP A 15 -28.07 10.25 -5.02
CA TRP A 15 -27.56 11.32 -5.86
C TRP A 15 -26.72 12.35 -5.09
N MET A 16 -27.15 12.67 -3.85
CA MET A 16 -26.41 13.58 -2.95
C MET A 16 -25.14 12.90 -2.44
N GLN A 17 -25.18 11.62 -2.10
CA GLN A 17 -23.99 10.86 -1.73
C GLN A 17 -22.96 10.85 -2.86
N ASN A 18 -23.39 10.64 -4.12
CA ASN A 18 -22.50 10.73 -5.29
C ASN A 18 -21.91 12.14 -5.47
N PHE A 19 -22.70 13.19 -5.20
CA PHE A 19 -22.20 14.56 -5.23
C PHE A 19 -21.14 14.81 -4.16
N LEU A 20 -21.38 14.40 -2.92
CA LEU A 20 -20.44 14.55 -1.81
C LEU A 20 -19.15 13.75 -2.04
N VAL A 21 -19.27 12.50 -2.51
CA VAL A 21 -18.13 11.67 -2.90
C VAL A 21 -17.33 12.33 -4.02
N SER A 22 -18.00 12.91 -5.02
CA SER A 22 -17.33 13.62 -6.11
C SER A 22 -16.64 14.91 -5.62
N ALA A 23 -17.28 15.68 -4.73
CA ALA A 23 -16.66 16.87 -4.15
C ALA A 23 -15.39 16.54 -3.36
N TYR A 24 -15.43 15.45 -2.57
CA TYR A 24 -14.24 14.91 -1.91
C TYR A 24 -13.21 14.40 -2.92
N GLY A 25 -13.67 13.73 -3.97
CA GLY A 25 -12.83 13.25 -5.08
C GLY A 25 -12.09 14.38 -5.79
N LEU A 26 -12.74 15.56 -5.96
CA LEU A 26 -12.09 16.75 -6.52
C LEU A 26 -10.94 17.25 -5.63
N LYS A 27 -11.14 17.25 -4.30
CA LYS A 27 -10.07 17.57 -3.35
C LYS A 27 -8.90 16.59 -3.51
N LEU A 28 -9.18 15.29 -3.49
CA LEU A 28 -8.17 14.25 -3.65
C LEU A 28 -7.44 14.34 -5.00
N ARG A 29 -8.16 14.64 -6.08
CA ARG A 29 -7.58 14.85 -7.40
C ARG A 29 -6.56 15.99 -7.40
N ARG A 30 -6.89 17.13 -6.80
CA ARG A 30 -5.99 18.29 -6.68
C ARG A 30 -4.74 17.98 -5.85
N GLU A 31 -4.86 17.08 -4.87
CA GLU A 31 -3.73 16.66 -4.03
C GLU A 31 -2.84 15.64 -4.74
N ARG A 32 -3.42 14.65 -5.42
CA ARG A 32 -2.72 13.51 -6.03
C ARG A 32 -2.14 13.80 -7.41
N TYR A 33 -2.72 14.74 -8.14
CA TYR A 33 -2.33 15.12 -9.51
C TYR A 33 -2.02 16.62 -9.55
N SER A 34 -1.16 17.07 -8.62
CA SER A 34 -0.63 18.43 -8.57
C SER A 34 0.65 18.52 -9.41
N PRO A 35 1.11 19.73 -9.77
CA PRO A 35 2.42 19.90 -10.45
C PRO A 35 3.58 19.24 -9.71
N GLU A 36 3.56 19.22 -8.36
CA GLU A 36 4.56 18.54 -7.56
C GLU A 36 4.46 17.01 -7.70
N ALA A 37 3.23 16.48 -7.82
CA ALA A 37 3.01 15.06 -8.10
C ALA A 37 3.53 14.66 -9.47
N ASP A 38 3.28 15.49 -10.49
CA ASP A 38 3.74 15.26 -11.86
C ASP A 38 5.27 15.33 -11.96
N LEU A 39 5.89 16.31 -11.28
CA LEU A 39 7.35 16.40 -11.21
C LEU A 39 7.95 15.14 -10.56
N PHE A 40 7.40 14.71 -9.44
CA PHE A 40 7.88 13.52 -8.75
C PHE A 40 7.64 12.25 -9.59
N PHE A 41 6.48 12.12 -10.22
CA PHE A 41 6.16 11.01 -11.12
C PHE A 41 7.13 10.92 -12.30
N ASN A 42 7.45 12.05 -12.96
CA ASN A 42 8.44 12.09 -14.05
C ASN A 42 9.84 11.67 -13.55
N GLY A 43 10.20 12.04 -12.31
CA GLY A 43 11.40 11.56 -11.65
C GLY A 43 11.39 10.03 -11.47
N LEU A 44 10.26 9.45 -11.09
CA LEU A 44 10.11 8.00 -10.98
C LEU A 44 10.23 7.27 -12.33
N LEU A 45 9.72 7.85 -13.42
CA LEU A 45 9.90 7.28 -14.76
C LEU A 45 11.37 7.36 -15.22
N SER A 46 12.08 8.41 -14.84
CA SER A 46 13.51 8.55 -15.16
C SER A 46 14.36 7.55 -14.40
N SER A 47 14.03 7.27 -13.14
CA SER A 47 14.77 6.32 -12.30
C SER A 47 14.62 4.86 -12.74
N GLU A 48 13.62 4.50 -13.54
CA GLU A 48 13.48 3.16 -14.14
C GLU A 48 14.65 2.76 -15.05
N LYS A 49 15.41 3.73 -15.52
CA LYS A 49 16.58 3.56 -16.42
C LYS A 49 17.90 3.48 -15.66
N LEU A 50 17.89 3.65 -14.35
CA LEU A 50 19.08 3.61 -13.52
C LEU A 50 19.55 2.16 -13.34
N ASN A 51 20.86 1.98 -13.29
CA ASN A 51 21.48 0.73 -12.87
C ASN A 51 21.57 0.64 -11.34
N ASP A 52 22.03 -0.52 -10.83
CA ASP A 52 22.11 -0.80 -9.38
C ASP A 52 22.95 0.23 -8.63
N GLU A 53 24.11 0.64 -9.17
CA GLU A 53 24.97 1.64 -8.54
C GLU A 53 24.28 3.02 -8.45
N GLN A 54 23.61 3.43 -9.51
CA GLN A 54 22.88 4.70 -9.55
C GLN A 54 21.67 4.67 -8.59
N ILE A 55 20.96 3.55 -8.49
CA ILE A 55 19.89 3.35 -7.53
C ILE A 55 20.41 3.47 -6.10
N ALA A 56 21.52 2.81 -5.79
CA ALA A 56 22.15 2.88 -4.46
C ALA A 56 22.57 4.31 -4.10
N VAL A 57 23.11 5.07 -5.05
CA VAL A 57 23.44 6.50 -4.86
C VAL A 57 22.20 7.34 -4.57
N GLU A 58 21.12 7.13 -5.31
CA GLU A 58 19.85 7.86 -5.08
C GLU A 58 19.19 7.49 -3.75
N GLN A 59 19.22 6.22 -3.35
CA GLN A 59 18.75 5.79 -2.03
C GLN A 59 19.58 6.41 -0.91
N SER A 60 20.91 6.40 -1.05
CA SER A 60 21.84 7.00 -0.08
C SER A 60 21.55 8.50 0.12
N LYS A 61 21.39 9.27 -0.98
CA LYS A 61 21.04 10.70 -0.90
C LYS A 61 19.72 10.94 -0.16
N ARG A 62 18.70 10.13 -0.43
CA ARG A 62 17.39 10.26 0.23
C ARG A 62 17.47 9.87 1.71
N PHE A 63 18.21 8.80 2.03
CA PHE A 63 18.44 8.36 3.39
C PHE A 63 19.19 9.41 4.21
N ILE A 64 20.31 9.95 3.71
CA ILE A 64 21.09 11.00 4.39
C ILE A 64 20.17 12.17 4.77
N LYS A 65 19.39 12.68 3.82
CA LYS A 65 18.46 13.77 4.09
C LYS A 65 17.41 13.45 5.14
N LEU A 66 16.84 12.25 5.08
CA LEU A 66 15.86 11.78 6.06
C LEU A 66 16.48 11.64 7.44
N ALA A 67 17.60 10.95 7.54
CA ALA A 67 18.28 10.63 8.80
C ALA A 67 18.82 11.88 9.50
N GLN A 68 19.48 12.80 8.77
CA GLN A 68 19.92 14.10 9.30
C GLN A 68 18.75 14.92 9.85
N SER A 69 17.62 14.95 9.13
CA SER A 69 16.41 15.62 9.61
C SER A 69 15.83 14.91 10.86
N ALA A 70 15.83 13.58 10.88
CA ALA A 70 15.31 12.78 11.98
C ALA A 70 16.08 13.04 13.28
N ILE A 71 17.40 12.90 13.28
CA ILE A 71 18.23 13.14 14.49
C ILE A 71 18.26 14.61 14.94
N THR A 72 17.86 15.55 14.08
CA THR A 72 17.79 16.98 14.43
C THR A 72 16.43 17.36 14.99
N HIS A 73 15.33 16.81 14.50
CA HIS A 73 13.99 17.33 14.70
C HIS A 73 12.97 16.33 15.27
N VAL A 74 13.30 15.04 15.35
CA VAL A 74 12.43 14.00 15.88
C VAL A 74 12.94 13.56 17.25
N PRO A 75 12.17 13.75 18.34
CA PRO A 75 12.66 13.50 19.70
C PRO A 75 13.31 12.13 19.89
N PHE A 76 12.66 11.06 19.45
CA PHE A 76 13.18 9.69 19.57
C PHE A 76 14.59 9.53 18.98
N TYR A 77 14.80 10.01 17.76
CA TYR A 77 16.10 9.87 17.09
C TYR A 77 17.14 10.86 17.60
N ARG A 78 16.71 12.05 18.03
CA ARG A 78 17.59 13.05 18.63
C ARG A 78 18.18 12.56 19.95
N ASP A 79 17.33 12.00 20.81
CA ASP A 79 17.74 11.52 22.12
C ASP A 79 18.68 10.30 21.96
N TRP A 80 18.32 9.33 21.10
CA TRP A 80 19.19 8.23 20.73
C TRP A 80 20.54 8.71 20.17
N ALA A 81 20.57 9.63 19.22
CA ALA A 81 21.80 10.14 18.63
C ALA A 81 22.68 10.85 19.67
N GLY A 82 22.06 11.59 20.60
CA GLY A 82 22.76 12.22 21.73
C GLY A 82 23.45 11.20 22.65
N GLU A 83 22.77 10.08 22.95
CA GLU A 83 23.34 8.99 23.74
C GLU A 83 24.52 8.28 23.05
N GLN A 84 24.47 8.18 21.71
CA GLN A 84 25.53 7.57 20.90
C GLN A 84 26.64 8.55 20.50
N GLY A 85 26.51 9.85 20.81
CA GLY A 85 27.45 10.88 20.39
C GLY A 85 27.46 11.14 18.88
N ILE A 86 26.34 10.82 18.19
CA ILE A 86 26.19 10.96 16.73
C ILE A 86 25.56 12.33 16.41
N THR A 87 26.11 13.00 15.40
CA THR A 87 25.60 14.28 14.89
C THR A 87 25.09 14.15 13.46
N ALA A 88 24.34 15.14 12.97
CA ALA A 88 23.88 15.16 11.58
C ALA A 88 25.03 15.10 10.56
N ASN A 89 26.18 15.64 10.89
CA ASN A 89 27.37 15.65 10.02
C ASN A 89 28.04 14.27 9.87
N ASP A 90 27.78 13.35 10.81
CA ASP A 90 28.33 12.00 10.76
C ASP A 90 27.56 11.11 9.77
N ILE A 91 26.31 11.48 9.44
CA ILE A 91 25.47 10.76 8.48
C ILE A 91 25.83 11.20 7.06
N GLN A 92 26.76 10.48 6.43
CA GLN A 92 27.29 10.83 5.09
C GLN A 92 26.97 9.80 4.01
N GLY A 93 26.46 8.62 4.36
CA GLY A 93 26.16 7.52 3.45
C GLY A 93 25.11 6.56 3.99
N ILE A 94 24.72 5.61 3.16
CA ILE A 94 23.74 4.58 3.51
C ILE A 94 24.28 3.60 4.59
N GLU A 95 25.60 3.49 4.74
CA GLU A 95 26.26 2.68 5.77
C GLU A 95 25.89 3.11 7.19
N ALA A 96 25.54 4.38 7.38
CA ALA A 96 25.04 4.89 8.66
C ALA A 96 23.65 4.33 9.02
N LEU A 97 22.95 3.67 8.10
CA LEU A 97 21.66 3.02 8.38
C LEU A 97 21.79 1.98 9.48
N GLY A 98 22.86 1.16 9.44
CA GLY A 98 23.12 0.13 10.44
C GLY A 98 23.41 0.65 11.86
N TRP A 99 23.64 1.94 12.05
CA TRP A 99 23.81 2.53 13.37
C TRP A 99 22.48 2.72 14.10
N PHE A 100 21.38 2.95 13.35
CA PHE A 100 20.06 3.18 13.92
C PHE A 100 19.52 1.90 14.57
N PRO A 101 18.84 2.02 15.73
CA PRO A 101 18.19 0.89 16.36
C PRO A 101 17.04 0.37 15.47
N VAL A 102 16.75 -0.93 15.60
CA VAL A 102 15.52 -1.48 15.03
C VAL A 102 14.33 -0.90 15.77
N LEU A 103 13.42 -0.27 15.04
CA LEU A 103 12.24 0.39 15.58
C LEU A 103 11.08 -0.61 15.65
N GLU A 104 10.64 -0.92 16.86
CA GLU A 104 9.58 -1.89 17.12
C GLU A 104 8.18 -1.28 16.99
N LYS A 105 7.19 -2.11 16.66
CA LYS A 105 5.77 -1.71 16.60
C LYS A 105 5.23 -1.20 17.94
N SER A 106 5.73 -1.70 19.06
CA SER A 106 5.38 -1.25 20.40
C SER A 106 5.68 0.23 20.60
N THR A 107 6.85 0.70 20.16
CA THR A 107 7.23 2.12 20.22
C THR A 107 6.24 3.03 19.49
N LEU A 108 5.78 2.60 18.30
CA LEU A 108 4.78 3.35 17.53
C LEU A 108 3.40 3.35 18.19
N ARG A 109 3.09 2.34 18.99
CA ARG A 109 1.80 2.25 19.71
C ARG A 109 1.81 3.09 20.99
N GLU A 110 2.91 3.05 21.71
CA GLU A 110 3.02 3.66 23.06
C GLU A 110 3.31 5.16 22.99
N THR A 111 4.17 5.57 22.07
CA THR A 111 4.67 6.94 22.01
C THR A 111 4.79 7.47 20.57
N PRO A 112 3.71 7.42 19.76
CA PRO A 112 3.79 7.80 18.35
C PRO A 112 4.27 9.25 18.14
N GLU A 113 3.95 10.18 19.06
CA GLU A 113 4.34 11.59 18.95
C GLU A 113 5.85 11.81 19.06
N LEU A 114 6.58 10.95 19.79
CA LEU A 114 8.04 11.03 19.90
C LEU A 114 8.74 10.73 18.55
N LEU A 115 8.06 10.05 17.63
CA LEU A 115 8.55 9.73 16.28
C LEU A 115 8.18 10.81 15.26
N VAL A 116 7.51 11.89 15.66
CA VAL A 116 7.07 12.95 14.75
C VAL A 116 7.99 14.16 14.84
N ASP A 117 8.30 14.76 13.70
CA ASP A 117 9.02 16.04 13.63
C ASP A 117 8.30 17.12 14.42
N GLU A 118 8.94 17.65 15.45
CA GLU A 118 8.37 18.66 16.34
C GLU A 118 7.84 19.90 15.61
N ARG A 119 8.48 20.30 14.51
CA ARG A 119 8.05 21.45 13.69
C ARG A 119 6.69 21.19 13.06
N VAL A 120 6.45 19.94 12.64
CA VAL A 120 5.18 19.52 12.05
C VAL A 120 4.10 19.44 13.11
N LEU A 121 4.39 18.87 14.28
CA LEU A 121 3.45 18.86 15.41
C LEU A 121 3.02 20.27 15.82
N ARG A 122 3.96 21.22 15.95
CA ARG A 122 3.67 22.61 16.27
C ARG A 122 2.82 23.31 15.21
N SER A 123 3.08 23.03 13.92
CA SER A 123 2.34 23.64 12.81
C SER A 123 0.95 23.05 12.58
N LYS A 124 0.67 21.86 13.12
CA LYS A 124 -0.56 21.06 12.89
C LYS A 124 -0.88 20.80 11.41
N ARG A 125 0.15 20.82 10.54
CA ARG A 125 0.00 20.58 9.09
C ARG A 125 0.22 19.11 8.73
N TYR A 126 -0.52 18.23 9.40
CA TYR A 126 -0.49 16.79 9.20
C TYR A 126 -1.91 16.23 9.25
N PHE A 127 -2.04 14.98 8.87
CA PHE A 127 -3.21 14.13 9.15
C PHE A 127 -2.71 12.77 9.62
N THR A 128 -3.59 12.00 10.23
CA THR A 128 -3.26 10.67 10.73
C THR A 128 -3.85 9.58 9.85
N LEU A 129 -3.11 8.48 9.73
CA LEU A 129 -3.55 7.22 9.14
C LEU A 129 -3.50 6.17 10.24
N ASN A 130 -4.50 5.29 10.28
CA ASN A 130 -4.52 4.19 11.24
C ASN A 130 -4.39 2.85 10.49
N THR A 131 -3.59 1.94 11.03
CA THR A 131 -3.54 0.56 10.54
C THR A 131 -4.81 -0.18 10.95
N SER A 132 -5.13 -1.28 10.25
CA SER A 132 -6.34 -2.09 10.55
C SER A 132 -6.28 -2.85 11.89
N GLY A 133 -5.10 -2.94 12.53
CA GLY A 133 -4.94 -3.53 13.86
C GLY A 133 -5.29 -5.02 13.94
N SER A 134 -4.97 -5.83 12.94
CA SER A 134 -5.28 -7.28 12.92
C SER A 134 -4.73 -8.06 14.11
N SER A 135 -3.66 -7.59 14.72
CA SER A 135 -2.97 -8.24 15.87
C SER A 135 -2.96 -7.40 17.15
N GLY A 136 -3.84 -6.39 17.29
CA GLY A 136 -3.88 -5.51 18.47
C GLY A 136 -4.43 -4.12 18.19
N SER A 137 -4.06 -3.14 19.03
CA SER A 137 -4.47 -1.75 18.85
C SER A 137 -3.92 -1.16 17.54
N PRO A 138 -4.72 -0.38 16.81
CA PRO A 138 -4.26 0.30 15.58
C PRO A 138 -3.04 1.19 15.86
N ILE A 139 -2.10 1.21 14.91
CA ILE A 139 -0.96 2.12 14.94
C ILE A 139 -1.36 3.41 14.22
N THR A 140 -1.04 4.54 14.82
CA THR A 140 -1.28 5.88 14.25
C THR A 140 -0.03 6.38 13.54
N ILE A 141 -0.14 6.65 12.24
CA ILE A 141 0.92 7.21 11.40
C ILE A 141 0.60 8.67 11.09
N TYR A 142 1.52 9.55 11.45
CA TYR A 142 1.43 10.98 11.11
C TYR A 142 2.04 11.21 9.72
N CYS A 143 1.32 11.91 8.87
CA CYS A 143 1.72 12.11 7.49
C CYS A 143 1.34 13.51 7.02
N ASP A 144 2.19 14.13 6.21
CA ASP A 144 1.87 15.37 5.55
C ASP A 144 1.30 15.13 4.13
N ARG A 145 0.78 16.20 3.54
CA ARG A 145 0.21 16.15 2.19
C ARG A 145 1.24 15.74 1.14
N LEU A 146 2.48 16.23 1.24
CA LEU A 146 3.52 15.97 0.23
C LEU A 146 3.93 14.50 0.24
N SER A 147 4.15 13.91 1.41
CA SER A 147 4.48 12.50 1.57
C SER A 147 3.40 11.60 0.95
N ARG A 148 2.12 11.95 1.20
CA ARG A 148 1.00 11.23 0.61
C ARG A 148 0.90 11.41 -0.91
N THR A 149 1.14 12.61 -1.42
CA THR A 149 1.19 12.90 -2.86
C THR A 149 2.25 12.04 -3.54
N LYS A 150 3.46 11.98 -2.97
CA LYS A 150 4.55 11.13 -3.46
C LYS A 150 4.19 9.64 -3.44
N HIS A 151 3.55 9.16 -2.37
CA HIS A 151 3.09 7.77 -2.30
C HIS A 151 2.12 7.42 -3.44
N TYR A 152 1.19 8.31 -3.77
CA TYR A 152 0.28 8.09 -4.91
C TYR A 152 0.97 8.11 -6.27
N ALA A 153 2.11 8.77 -6.43
CA ALA A 153 2.88 8.72 -7.67
C ALA A 153 3.42 7.32 -7.98
N PHE A 154 3.68 6.47 -6.97
CA PHE A 154 4.04 5.06 -7.20
C PHE A 154 2.86 4.26 -7.78
N TRP A 155 1.64 4.53 -7.33
CA TRP A 155 0.44 3.98 -7.96
C TRP A 155 0.25 4.48 -9.38
N SER A 156 0.61 5.75 -9.67
CA SER A 156 0.58 6.29 -11.02
C SER A 156 1.63 5.62 -11.91
N ARG A 157 2.84 5.33 -11.39
CA ARG A 157 3.88 4.57 -12.09
C ARG A 157 3.42 3.15 -12.40
N LEU A 158 2.85 2.45 -11.43
CA LEU A 158 2.29 1.11 -11.65
C LEU A 158 1.22 1.13 -12.76
N ARG A 159 0.30 2.07 -12.73
CA ARG A 159 -0.72 2.24 -13.80
C ARG A 159 -0.10 2.54 -15.14
N HIS A 160 0.96 3.36 -15.18
CA HIS A 160 1.68 3.68 -16.39
C HIS A 160 2.28 2.45 -17.06
N TRP A 161 2.79 1.49 -16.29
CA TRP A 161 3.30 0.21 -16.82
C TRP A 161 2.26 -0.59 -17.60
N PHE A 162 0.99 -0.42 -17.28
CA PHE A 162 -0.15 -1.08 -17.93
C PHE A 162 -0.92 -0.17 -18.88
N GLY A 163 -0.33 0.94 -19.33
CA GLY A 163 -0.91 1.83 -20.33
C GLY A 163 -2.19 2.56 -19.87
N LEU A 164 -2.33 2.78 -18.56
CA LEU A 164 -3.46 3.52 -18.00
C LEU A 164 -3.15 5.01 -17.91
N ALA A 165 -4.05 5.84 -18.39
CA ALA A 165 -3.99 7.28 -18.20
C ALA A 165 -4.34 7.68 -16.75
N PRO A 166 -3.90 8.85 -16.26
CA PRO A 166 -4.11 9.26 -14.87
C PRO A 166 -5.58 9.27 -14.39
N LEU A 167 -6.53 9.47 -15.31
CA LEU A 167 -7.97 9.51 -15.03
C LEU A 167 -8.74 8.42 -15.79
N SER A 168 -8.11 7.31 -16.09
CA SER A 168 -8.79 6.11 -16.60
C SER A 168 -9.96 5.71 -15.71
N ARG A 169 -11.00 5.14 -16.31
CA ARG A 169 -12.20 4.68 -15.58
C ARG A 169 -11.81 3.54 -14.66
N ARG A 170 -12.09 3.70 -13.39
CA ARG A 170 -11.71 2.77 -12.33
C ARG A 170 -12.91 2.22 -11.59
N ALA A 171 -12.91 0.94 -11.27
CA ALA A 171 -13.77 0.37 -10.25
C ALA A 171 -12.92 -0.06 -9.04
N THR A 172 -13.35 0.35 -7.83
CA THR A 172 -12.59 0.11 -6.59
C THR A 172 -13.45 -0.70 -5.62
N LEU A 173 -12.92 -1.84 -5.14
CA LEU A 173 -13.57 -2.75 -4.20
C LEU A 173 -12.72 -2.90 -2.93
N PHE A 174 -12.88 -1.98 -1.99
CA PHE A 174 -12.19 -2.01 -0.69
C PHE A 174 -13.20 -1.94 0.47
N GLY A 175 -12.72 -2.25 1.68
CA GLY A 175 -13.47 -2.18 2.93
C GLY A 175 -13.80 -0.76 3.40
N ARG A 176 -14.13 0.16 2.48
CA ARG A 176 -14.61 1.50 2.85
C ARG A 176 -16.10 1.45 3.09
N ILE A 177 -16.52 2.02 4.21
CA ILE A 177 -17.93 2.19 4.52
C ILE A 177 -18.45 3.39 3.69
N ILE A 178 -18.95 3.12 2.49
CA ILE A 178 -19.52 4.11 1.58
C ILE A 178 -21.06 4.19 1.68
N MET A 179 -21.64 3.30 2.45
CA MET A 179 -23.05 3.24 2.81
C MET A 179 -23.24 2.42 4.08
N PRO A 180 -24.36 2.55 4.80
CA PRO A 180 -24.65 1.72 5.97
C PRO A 180 -24.65 0.23 5.62
N PRO A 181 -24.09 -0.66 6.49
CA PRO A 181 -24.06 -2.11 6.26
C PRO A 181 -25.47 -2.73 6.15
N GLU A 182 -26.48 -2.07 6.70
CA GLU A 182 -27.87 -2.53 6.75
C GLU A 182 -28.62 -2.35 5.42
N VAL A 183 -28.02 -1.66 4.43
CA VAL A 183 -28.62 -1.45 3.11
C VAL A 183 -28.77 -2.79 2.40
N LYS A 184 -30.02 -3.18 2.06
CA LYS A 184 -30.34 -4.46 1.44
C LYS A 184 -30.62 -4.40 -0.05
N SER A 185 -30.69 -3.20 -0.63
CA SER A 185 -31.03 -3.01 -2.04
C SER A 185 -30.02 -2.12 -2.77
N PRO A 186 -29.75 -2.39 -4.08
CA PRO A 186 -28.81 -1.58 -4.84
C PRO A 186 -29.27 -0.11 -4.93
N PRO A 187 -28.33 0.82 -5.22
CA PRO A 187 -26.96 0.60 -5.66
C PRO A 187 -25.97 0.42 -4.51
N PHE A 188 -25.16 -0.64 -4.55
CA PHE A 188 -24.09 -0.94 -3.56
C PHE A 188 -22.79 -0.23 -3.93
N TRP A 189 -22.85 0.90 -4.61
CA TRP A 189 -21.72 1.68 -5.08
C TRP A 189 -22.04 3.17 -5.08
N ARG A 190 -20.95 3.99 -5.13
CA ARG A 190 -21.02 5.45 -5.34
C ARG A 190 -20.05 5.83 -6.43
N TYR A 191 -20.38 6.86 -7.19
CA TYR A 191 -19.58 7.31 -8.32
C TYR A 191 -18.93 8.66 -8.05
N ASP A 192 -17.58 8.66 -8.10
CA ASP A 192 -16.75 9.86 -8.07
C ASP A 192 -16.49 10.33 -9.51
N ARG A 193 -17.17 11.41 -9.91
CA ARG A 193 -17.08 11.96 -11.27
C ARG A 193 -15.71 12.57 -11.59
N PHE A 194 -15.00 13.11 -10.59
CA PHE A 194 -13.73 13.81 -10.82
C PHE A 194 -12.54 12.88 -10.91
N GLN A 195 -12.60 11.73 -10.33
CA GLN A 195 -11.57 10.69 -10.48
C GLN A 195 -12.03 9.53 -11.39
N HIS A 196 -13.21 9.62 -11.99
CA HIS A 196 -13.85 8.56 -12.78
C HIS A 196 -13.85 7.21 -12.05
N ASN A 197 -14.12 7.23 -10.73
CA ASN A 197 -13.98 6.07 -9.88
C ASN A 197 -15.35 5.58 -9.37
N LEU A 198 -15.69 4.35 -9.72
CA LEU A 198 -16.82 3.61 -9.19
C LEU A 198 -16.39 2.94 -7.88
N LEU A 199 -16.78 3.53 -6.74
CA LEU A 199 -16.51 2.98 -5.42
C LEU A 199 -17.58 1.94 -5.09
N MET A 200 -17.21 0.67 -5.01
CA MET A 200 -18.09 -0.45 -4.73
C MET A 200 -17.85 -0.99 -3.32
N SER A 201 -18.93 -1.29 -2.59
CA SER A 201 -18.84 -1.79 -1.22
C SER A 201 -18.46 -3.26 -1.20
N SER A 202 -17.39 -3.63 -0.50
CA SER A 202 -17.06 -5.04 -0.26
C SER A 202 -17.95 -5.69 0.81
N TYR A 203 -18.58 -4.91 1.68
CA TYR A 203 -19.46 -5.41 2.75
C TYR A 203 -20.79 -5.99 2.24
N HIS A 204 -21.21 -5.61 1.03
CA HIS A 204 -22.48 -6.06 0.44
C HIS A 204 -22.29 -7.14 -0.64
N LEU A 205 -21.08 -7.72 -0.76
CA LEU A 205 -20.79 -8.81 -1.69
C LEU A 205 -21.35 -10.15 -1.17
N THR A 206 -22.67 -10.32 -1.25
CA THR A 206 -23.35 -11.58 -0.98
C THR A 206 -23.73 -12.28 -2.29
N GLN A 207 -24.01 -13.58 -2.24
CA GLN A 207 -24.45 -14.36 -3.42
C GLN A 207 -25.67 -13.72 -4.12
N GLU A 208 -26.58 -13.16 -3.34
CA GLU A 208 -27.79 -12.49 -3.84
C GLU A 208 -27.48 -11.17 -4.56
N ASN A 209 -26.44 -10.48 -4.14
CA ASN A 209 -26.09 -9.17 -4.66
C ASN A 209 -25.08 -9.22 -5.83
N LEU A 210 -24.35 -10.32 -6.01
CA LEU A 210 -23.36 -10.48 -7.09
C LEU A 210 -23.89 -10.14 -8.50
N PRO A 211 -25.16 -10.49 -8.88
CA PRO A 211 -25.74 -10.06 -10.16
C PRO A 211 -25.67 -8.54 -10.37
N HIS A 212 -25.96 -7.76 -9.33
CA HIS A 212 -25.95 -6.29 -9.40
C HIS A 212 -24.53 -5.74 -9.61
N TYR A 213 -23.53 -6.33 -8.94
CA TYR A 213 -22.12 -5.96 -9.11
C TYR A 213 -21.63 -6.24 -10.53
N TYR A 214 -21.92 -7.44 -11.04
CA TYR A 214 -21.57 -7.80 -12.41
C TYR A 214 -22.21 -6.87 -13.44
N GLN A 215 -23.51 -6.64 -13.38
CA GLN A 215 -24.24 -5.74 -14.30
C GLN A 215 -23.69 -4.32 -14.25
N GLN A 216 -23.37 -3.82 -13.06
CA GLN A 216 -22.78 -2.50 -12.92
C GLN A 216 -21.40 -2.41 -13.52
N LEU A 217 -20.53 -3.40 -13.31
CA LEU A 217 -19.19 -3.44 -13.90
C LEU A 217 -19.27 -3.55 -15.43
N LEU A 218 -20.17 -4.39 -15.94
CA LEU A 218 -20.41 -4.56 -17.36
C LEU A 218 -20.88 -3.26 -18.03
N SER A 219 -21.81 -2.55 -17.40
CA SER A 219 -22.31 -1.25 -17.86
C SER A 219 -21.28 -0.14 -17.73
N PHE A 220 -20.53 -0.12 -16.64
CA PHE A 220 -19.52 0.91 -16.38
C PHE A 220 -18.29 0.77 -17.27
N GLN A 221 -17.91 -0.44 -17.68
CA GLN A 221 -16.72 -0.74 -18.50
C GLN A 221 -15.46 -0.07 -17.96
N PRO A 222 -14.97 -0.42 -16.77
CA PRO A 222 -13.75 0.18 -16.21
C PRO A 222 -12.51 -0.18 -17.06
N ASP A 223 -11.56 0.77 -17.16
CA ASP A 223 -10.23 0.48 -17.70
C ASP A 223 -9.38 -0.32 -16.70
N GLU A 224 -9.57 -0.06 -15.39
CA GLU A 224 -8.95 -0.82 -14.31
C GLU A 224 -9.96 -1.20 -13.23
N VAL A 225 -9.76 -2.37 -12.64
CA VAL A 225 -10.44 -2.80 -11.42
C VAL A 225 -9.38 -2.99 -10.34
N ILE A 226 -9.60 -2.44 -9.15
CA ILE A 226 -8.68 -2.60 -8.03
C ILE A 226 -9.45 -2.98 -6.77
N GLY A 227 -8.95 -3.98 -6.03
CA GLY A 227 -9.62 -4.42 -4.82
C GLY A 227 -8.86 -5.50 -4.05
N TYR A 228 -9.52 -5.98 -3.00
CA TYR A 228 -9.03 -7.15 -2.27
C TYR A 228 -9.13 -8.41 -3.14
N PRO A 229 -8.12 -9.29 -3.13
CA PRO A 229 -8.19 -10.59 -3.78
C PRO A 229 -9.49 -11.34 -3.47
N SER A 230 -9.89 -11.39 -2.21
CA SER A 230 -11.12 -12.06 -1.75
C SER A 230 -12.39 -11.48 -2.40
N SER A 231 -12.51 -10.16 -2.47
CA SER A 231 -13.67 -9.48 -3.08
C SER A 231 -13.75 -9.69 -4.59
N LEU A 232 -12.61 -9.59 -5.26
CA LEU A 232 -12.50 -9.80 -6.72
C LEU A 232 -12.76 -11.25 -7.09
N PHE A 233 -12.29 -12.19 -6.28
CA PHE A 233 -12.52 -13.62 -6.46
C PHE A 233 -14.00 -13.99 -6.39
N LEU A 234 -14.77 -13.41 -5.45
CA LEU A 234 -16.22 -13.65 -5.35
C LEU A 234 -16.96 -13.26 -6.65
N ILE A 235 -16.64 -12.10 -7.22
CA ILE A 235 -17.22 -11.66 -8.49
C ILE A 235 -16.77 -12.58 -9.65
N ALA A 236 -15.49 -12.91 -9.69
CA ALA A 236 -14.91 -13.77 -10.70
C ALA A 236 -15.52 -15.17 -10.69
N LYS A 237 -15.67 -15.76 -9.50
CA LYS A 237 -16.31 -17.05 -9.30
C LYS A 237 -17.78 -17.03 -9.77
N TYR A 238 -18.53 -15.97 -9.44
CA TYR A 238 -19.89 -15.80 -9.93
C TYR A 238 -19.96 -15.75 -11.46
N ILE A 239 -19.03 -15.03 -12.13
CA ILE A 239 -18.96 -14.96 -13.60
C ILE A 239 -18.74 -16.37 -14.19
N GLN A 240 -17.84 -17.17 -13.62
CA GLN A 240 -17.59 -18.54 -14.08
C GLN A 240 -18.77 -19.47 -13.85
N GLU A 241 -19.32 -19.50 -12.62
CA GLU A 241 -20.45 -20.36 -12.25
C GLU A 241 -21.70 -20.12 -13.10
N LYS A 242 -21.91 -18.89 -13.53
CA LYS A 242 -23.04 -18.50 -14.38
C LYS A 242 -22.71 -18.43 -15.87
N SER A 243 -21.49 -18.80 -16.26
CA SER A 243 -21.00 -18.73 -17.64
C SER A 243 -21.26 -17.36 -18.29
N LEU A 244 -21.01 -16.29 -17.56
CA LEU A 244 -21.26 -14.91 -18.00
C LEU A 244 -20.12 -14.40 -18.89
N THR A 245 -20.38 -13.34 -19.64
CA THR A 245 -19.36 -12.68 -20.47
C THR A 245 -18.25 -12.07 -19.62
N PRO A 246 -16.96 -12.27 -19.92
CA PRO A 246 -15.86 -11.60 -19.23
C PRO A 246 -15.93 -10.07 -19.29
N LEU A 247 -15.44 -9.41 -18.24
CA LEU A 247 -15.56 -7.95 -18.08
C LEU A 247 -14.55 -7.12 -18.88
N LYS A 248 -13.37 -7.66 -19.20
CA LYS A 248 -12.31 -7.11 -20.06
C LYS A 248 -11.78 -5.71 -19.71
N PRO A 249 -11.47 -5.38 -18.44
CA PRO A 249 -10.65 -4.19 -18.17
C PRO A 249 -9.24 -4.40 -18.76
N LYS A 250 -8.42 -3.34 -18.83
CA LYS A 250 -7.01 -3.49 -19.25
C LYS A 250 -6.18 -4.27 -18.21
N VAL A 251 -6.52 -4.12 -16.93
CA VAL A 251 -5.82 -4.77 -15.82
C VAL A 251 -6.70 -4.84 -14.56
N VAL A 252 -6.47 -5.87 -13.77
CA VAL A 252 -6.96 -5.99 -12.40
C VAL A 252 -5.77 -5.85 -11.45
N PHE A 253 -5.86 -4.91 -10.50
CA PHE A 253 -4.90 -4.78 -9.40
C PHE A 253 -5.46 -5.40 -8.13
N THR A 254 -4.65 -6.23 -7.47
CA THR A 254 -4.93 -6.75 -6.12
C THR A 254 -3.99 -6.12 -5.11
N THR A 255 -4.44 -5.96 -3.87
CA THR A 255 -3.62 -5.40 -2.78
C THR A 255 -4.22 -5.70 -1.41
N ALA A 256 -3.41 -5.53 -0.37
CA ALA A 256 -3.77 -5.58 1.05
C ALA A 256 -4.17 -6.97 1.60
N GLU A 257 -4.28 -7.99 0.78
CA GLU A 257 -4.45 -9.40 1.15
C GLU A 257 -3.51 -10.23 0.29
N THR A 258 -3.14 -11.43 0.74
CA THR A 258 -2.35 -12.37 -0.07
C THR A 258 -3.18 -12.87 -1.24
N LEU A 259 -2.69 -12.68 -2.46
CA LEU A 259 -3.31 -13.23 -3.66
C LEU A 259 -2.88 -14.69 -3.84
N LEU A 260 -3.81 -15.63 -3.66
CA LEU A 260 -3.57 -17.06 -3.84
C LEU A 260 -3.60 -17.44 -5.33
N SER A 261 -2.82 -18.47 -5.74
CA SER A 261 -2.70 -18.88 -7.14
C SER A 261 -4.06 -19.20 -7.78
N HIS A 262 -4.91 -19.97 -7.09
CA HIS A 262 -6.25 -20.30 -7.58
C HIS A 262 -7.16 -19.06 -7.73
N GLN A 263 -7.01 -18.06 -6.85
CA GLN A 263 -7.75 -16.80 -6.97
C GLN A 263 -7.30 -16.02 -8.21
N ARG A 264 -5.99 -15.94 -8.42
CA ARG A 264 -5.42 -15.29 -9.61
C ARG A 264 -5.96 -15.90 -10.90
N GLU A 265 -5.93 -17.23 -11.03
CA GLU A 265 -6.42 -17.96 -12.21
C GLU A 265 -7.89 -17.67 -12.48
N VAL A 266 -8.74 -17.75 -11.47
CA VAL A 266 -10.18 -17.48 -11.59
C VAL A 266 -10.45 -16.03 -11.95
N ILE A 267 -9.77 -15.07 -11.31
CA ILE A 267 -9.92 -13.64 -11.61
C ILE A 267 -9.45 -13.36 -13.03
N GLN A 268 -8.28 -13.86 -13.43
CA GLN A 268 -7.73 -13.65 -14.77
C GLN A 268 -8.66 -14.17 -15.87
N ALA A 269 -9.20 -15.37 -15.71
CA ALA A 269 -10.12 -15.96 -16.67
C ALA A 269 -11.45 -15.19 -16.77
N SER A 270 -11.99 -14.73 -15.62
CA SER A 270 -13.29 -14.05 -15.57
C SER A 270 -13.24 -12.59 -16.02
N PHE A 271 -12.09 -11.94 -15.83
CA PHE A 271 -11.89 -10.55 -16.26
C PHE A 271 -11.20 -10.48 -17.64
N ASP A 272 -10.66 -11.59 -18.16
CA ASP A 272 -9.94 -11.70 -19.46
C ASP A 272 -8.86 -10.62 -19.60
N CYS A 273 -8.03 -10.44 -18.55
CA CYS A 273 -6.97 -9.46 -18.49
C CYS A 273 -5.88 -9.83 -17.46
N PRO A 274 -4.70 -9.19 -17.49
CA PRO A 274 -3.66 -9.39 -16.48
C PRO A 274 -4.16 -9.08 -15.06
N VAL A 275 -3.76 -9.92 -14.09
CA VAL A 275 -3.96 -9.71 -12.65
C VAL A 275 -2.63 -9.41 -12.01
N ILE A 276 -2.49 -8.22 -11.48
CA ILE A 276 -1.23 -7.65 -10.98
C ILE A 276 -1.36 -7.40 -9.48
N ASP A 277 -0.47 -8.01 -8.74
CA ASP A 277 -0.46 -7.85 -7.29
C ASP A 277 0.45 -6.71 -6.85
N GLN A 278 0.01 -5.99 -5.80
CA GLN A 278 0.75 -4.90 -5.18
C GLN A 278 0.86 -5.14 -3.68
N TYR A 279 2.07 -5.06 -3.17
CA TYR A 279 2.41 -5.16 -1.75
C TYR A 279 2.83 -3.80 -1.20
N GLY A 280 2.30 -3.44 -0.04
CA GLY A 280 2.63 -2.22 0.67
C GLY A 280 1.93 -2.14 2.02
N CYS A 281 2.26 -1.12 2.78
CA CYS A 281 1.75 -0.93 4.14
C CYS A 281 1.27 0.51 4.37
N THR A 282 0.42 0.68 5.37
CA THR A 282 -0.10 2.00 5.77
C THR A 282 1.01 2.93 6.26
N GLU A 283 2.05 2.37 6.82
CA GLU A 283 3.25 3.05 7.33
C GLU A 283 4.08 3.71 6.22
N MET A 284 3.82 3.38 4.95
CA MET A 284 4.52 3.90 3.76
C MET A 284 6.04 3.69 3.81
N VAL A 285 6.50 2.55 4.33
CA VAL A 285 7.92 2.21 4.41
C VAL A 285 8.38 1.32 3.26
N LEU A 286 7.43 0.62 2.59
CA LEU A 286 7.73 -0.24 1.45
C LEU A 286 6.58 -0.18 0.43
N PHE A 287 6.93 -0.24 -0.85
CA PHE A 287 6.02 -0.41 -1.97
C PHE A 287 6.65 -1.37 -2.97
N ALA A 288 5.96 -2.46 -3.25
CA ALA A 288 6.36 -3.38 -4.28
C ALA A 288 5.16 -3.73 -5.18
N SER A 289 5.40 -4.05 -6.44
CA SER A 289 4.36 -4.40 -7.39
C SER A 289 4.88 -5.29 -8.51
N GLN A 290 4.01 -6.11 -9.05
CA GLN A 290 4.34 -6.87 -10.23
C GLN A 290 4.44 -5.96 -11.46
N CYS A 291 5.45 -6.23 -12.29
CA CYS A 291 5.59 -5.59 -13.59
C CYS A 291 4.81 -6.36 -14.68
N GLU A 292 4.89 -5.89 -15.91
CA GLU A 292 4.29 -6.50 -17.11
C GLU A 292 4.81 -7.91 -17.41
N HIS A 293 5.98 -8.28 -16.90
CA HIS A 293 6.57 -9.62 -17.00
C HIS A 293 6.31 -10.50 -15.77
N GLY A 294 5.51 -10.01 -14.81
CA GLY A 294 5.10 -10.77 -13.62
C GLY A 294 6.09 -10.75 -12.44
N SER A 295 7.29 -10.21 -12.60
CA SER A 295 8.25 -10.08 -11.51
C SER A 295 7.81 -9.01 -10.51
N PHE A 296 7.98 -9.31 -9.21
CA PHE A 296 7.52 -8.47 -8.12
C PHE A 296 8.61 -7.50 -7.67
N HIS A 297 8.66 -6.30 -8.24
CA HIS A 297 9.70 -5.31 -8.00
C HIS A 297 9.43 -4.47 -6.76
N ILE A 298 10.43 -4.31 -5.90
CA ILE A 298 10.47 -3.29 -4.86
C ILE A 298 10.84 -1.96 -5.52
N HIS A 299 10.08 -0.92 -5.20
CA HIS A 299 10.35 0.42 -5.71
C HIS A 299 11.39 1.12 -4.82
N PRO A 300 12.65 1.26 -5.28
CA PRO A 300 13.77 1.65 -4.40
C PRO A 300 13.68 3.07 -3.87
N GLU A 301 12.95 3.94 -4.56
CA GLU A 301 12.77 5.33 -4.13
C GLU A 301 11.74 5.48 -3.01
N HIS A 302 10.94 4.43 -2.76
CA HIS A 302 9.92 4.41 -1.72
C HIS A 302 10.48 4.08 -0.35
N GLY A 303 11.39 3.11 -0.29
CA GLY A 303 12.00 2.67 0.95
C GLY A 303 13.18 1.73 0.73
N ILE A 304 13.92 1.48 1.80
CA ILE A 304 15.01 0.51 1.87
C ILE A 304 14.51 -0.69 2.64
N LEU A 305 14.76 -1.89 2.14
CA LEU A 305 14.42 -3.16 2.78
C LEU A 305 15.70 -3.84 3.26
N GLU A 306 15.74 -4.18 4.55
CA GLU A 306 16.67 -5.13 5.15
C GLU A 306 15.88 -6.41 5.48
N LEU A 307 16.49 -7.57 5.28
CA LEU A 307 15.96 -8.86 5.72
C LEU A 307 16.85 -9.38 6.85
N LEU A 308 16.28 -9.48 8.05
CA LEU A 308 17.01 -9.84 9.25
C LEU A 308 16.52 -11.19 9.80
N ASP A 309 17.40 -11.90 10.51
CA ASP A 309 17.05 -13.06 11.29
C ASP A 309 16.62 -12.68 12.73
N HIS A 310 16.48 -13.68 13.60
CA HIS A 310 16.07 -13.49 14.99
C HIS A 310 17.10 -12.77 15.89
N ASP A 311 18.35 -12.70 15.44
CA ASP A 311 19.45 -12.01 16.12
C ASP A 311 19.73 -10.61 15.52
N ASP A 312 18.80 -10.10 14.71
CA ASP A 312 18.91 -8.84 13.96
C ASP A 312 20.10 -8.78 12.99
N SER A 313 20.58 -9.93 12.57
CA SER A 313 21.65 -10.08 11.58
C SER A 313 21.06 -10.24 10.17
N PRO A 314 21.72 -9.69 9.13
CA PRO A 314 21.28 -9.87 7.75
C PRO A 314 21.21 -11.35 7.35
N VAL A 315 20.11 -11.79 6.75
CA VAL A 315 20.00 -13.16 6.24
C VAL A 315 20.83 -13.35 4.96
N LEU A 316 21.17 -14.59 4.66
CA LEU A 316 21.85 -14.92 3.41
C LEU A 316 20.94 -14.60 2.20
N ALA A 317 21.56 -14.22 1.08
CA ALA A 317 20.85 -13.96 -0.17
C ALA A 317 19.94 -15.14 -0.56
N GLY A 318 18.70 -14.85 -0.94
CA GLY A 318 17.70 -15.85 -1.28
C GLY A 318 17.00 -16.53 -0.10
N SER A 319 17.44 -16.30 1.12
CA SER A 319 16.78 -16.79 2.35
C SER A 319 15.61 -15.89 2.75
N VAL A 320 14.71 -16.46 3.55
CA VAL A 320 13.59 -15.73 4.15
C VAL A 320 14.06 -15.01 5.40
N GLY A 321 13.80 -13.71 5.47
CA GLY A 321 14.06 -12.89 6.66
C GLY A 321 12.83 -12.09 7.07
N GLU A 322 12.88 -11.52 8.25
CA GLU A 322 11.90 -10.55 8.71
C GLU A 322 12.19 -9.20 8.06
N ALA A 323 11.15 -8.55 7.56
CA ALA A 323 11.26 -7.27 6.88
C ALA A 323 11.47 -6.13 7.87
N VAL A 324 12.62 -5.51 7.81
CA VAL A 324 12.95 -4.25 8.48
C VAL A 324 13.09 -3.18 7.41
N CYS A 325 12.27 -2.13 7.50
CA CYS A 325 12.12 -1.18 6.42
C CYS A 325 12.43 0.25 6.86
N THR A 326 13.08 1.01 5.98
CA THR A 326 13.27 2.46 6.14
C THR A 326 12.51 3.21 5.08
N GLY A 327 11.46 3.94 5.47
CA GLY A 327 10.63 4.70 4.55
C GLY A 327 11.31 6.00 4.12
N LEU A 328 11.40 6.25 2.82
CA LEU A 328 12.09 7.43 2.27
C LEU A 328 11.17 8.61 1.90
N LEU A 329 9.85 8.47 2.14
CA LEU A 329 8.86 9.47 1.72
C LEU A 329 8.35 10.35 2.86
N ASN A 330 8.10 9.75 4.02
CA ASN A 330 7.44 10.42 5.13
C ASN A 330 8.45 11.07 6.09
N HIS A 331 8.80 12.32 5.82
CA HIS A 331 9.66 13.10 6.69
C HIS A 331 8.94 13.64 7.94
N THR A 332 7.61 13.60 7.96
CA THR A 332 6.80 13.99 9.13
C THR A 332 6.96 13.02 10.29
N MET A 333 6.94 11.73 9.99
CA MET A 333 7.15 10.63 10.92
C MET A 333 8.11 9.64 10.23
N PRO A 334 9.42 9.92 10.26
CA PRO A 334 10.40 9.05 9.63
C PRO A 334 10.47 7.72 10.39
N LEU A 335 10.25 6.63 9.69
CA LEU A 335 10.40 5.28 10.22
C LEU A 335 11.70 4.71 9.66
N ILE A 336 12.75 4.71 10.47
CA ILE A 336 14.08 4.20 10.13
C ILE A 336 14.24 2.85 10.79
N ARG A 337 14.59 1.81 10.02
CA ARG A 337 14.73 0.41 10.43
C ARG A 337 13.50 -0.12 11.19
N TYR A 338 12.31 0.18 10.66
CA TYR A 338 11.04 -0.26 11.25
C TYR A 338 10.76 -1.72 10.94
N ARG A 339 10.55 -2.52 12.00
CA ARG A 339 10.18 -3.93 11.92
C ARG A 339 8.73 -4.06 11.47
N LEU A 340 8.56 -4.43 10.18
CA LEU A 340 7.23 -4.49 9.57
C LEU A 340 6.43 -5.71 10.05
N GLY A 341 7.11 -6.77 10.50
CA GLY A 341 6.52 -8.02 10.96
C GLY A 341 6.01 -8.92 9.84
N ASP A 342 6.44 -8.68 8.62
CA ASP A 342 6.22 -9.55 7.47
C ASP A 342 7.51 -10.33 7.16
N ARG A 343 7.40 -11.58 6.71
CA ARG A 343 8.53 -12.40 6.27
C ARG A 343 8.61 -12.39 4.75
N LEU A 344 9.77 -12.00 4.25
CA LEU A 344 10.02 -11.81 2.82
C LEU A 344 11.29 -12.55 2.39
N SER A 345 11.39 -12.85 1.10
CA SER A 345 12.66 -13.25 0.47
C SER A 345 12.89 -12.48 -0.82
N LEU A 346 14.16 -12.24 -1.13
CA LEU A 346 14.58 -11.61 -2.39
C LEU A 346 15.14 -12.68 -3.35
N THR A 347 15.25 -12.33 -4.61
CA THR A 347 15.95 -13.12 -5.63
C THR A 347 16.89 -12.23 -6.42
N ASP A 348 18.02 -12.81 -6.80
CA ASP A 348 19.00 -12.18 -7.69
C ASP A 348 18.68 -12.43 -9.17
N SER A 349 17.59 -13.15 -9.47
CA SER A 349 17.14 -13.37 -10.85
C SER A 349 16.75 -12.03 -11.49
N GLY A 350 17.31 -11.75 -12.66
CA GLY A 350 16.90 -10.57 -13.44
C GLY A 350 15.45 -10.66 -13.94
N CYS A 351 14.95 -9.54 -14.46
CA CYS A 351 13.63 -9.47 -15.09
C CYS A 351 13.76 -8.90 -16.50
N ASP A 352 13.03 -9.49 -17.44
CA ASP A 352 13.00 -9.05 -18.85
C ASP A 352 12.41 -7.64 -19.05
N CYS A 353 11.81 -7.05 -18.01
CA CYS A 353 11.34 -5.67 -18.06
C CYS A 353 12.49 -4.63 -18.10
N GLY A 354 13.73 -5.05 -17.85
CA GLY A 354 14.93 -4.21 -17.91
C GLY A 354 15.13 -3.25 -16.73
N ARG A 355 14.25 -3.25 -15.71
CA ARG A 355 14.41 -2.44 -14.50
C ARG A 355 15.34 -3.13 -13.52
N ALA A 356 16.33 -2.41 -13.03
CA ALA A 356 17.29 -2.89 -12.01
C ALA A 356 16.72 -2.83 -10.58
N PHE A 357 15.40 -2.90 -10.42
CA PHE A 357 14.75 -2.86 -9.12
C PHE A 357 14.85 -4.22 -8.41
N PRO A 358 15.12 -4.27 -7.10
CA PRO A 358 15.15 -5.52 -6.35
C PRO A 358 13.84 -6.30 -6.50
N ILE A 359 13.93 -7.63 -6.58
CA ILE A 359 12.77 -8.49 -6.83
C ILE A 359 12.45 -9.29 -5.58
N LEU A 360 11.21 -9.15 -5.10
CA LEU A 360 10.63 -10.04 -4.10
C LEU A 360 10.35 -11.40 -4.76
N LYS A 361 10.92 -12.45 -4.17
CA LYS A 361 10.64 -13.84 -4.56
C LYS A 361 9.34 -14.33 -3.94
N GLN A 362 9.14 -14.00 -2.65
CA GLN A 362 8.00 -14.48 -1.88
C GLN A 362 7.62 -13.51 -0.77
N VAL A 363 6.31 -13.41 -0.51
CA VAL A 363 5.71 -12.82 0.69
C VAL A 363 5.08 -13.97 1.48
N GLU A 364 5.69 -14.37 2.59
CA GLU A 364 5.22 -15.51 3.40
C GLU A 364 4.05 -15.14 4.33
N GLY A 365 3.80 -13.84 4.53
CA GLY A 365 2.79 -13.33 5.44
C GLY A 365 3.38 -12.76 6.73
N ARG A 366 2.51 -12.47 7.69
CA ARG A 366 2.91 -11.86 8.97
C ARG A 366 3.39 -12.87 9.97
N VAL A 367 4.40 -12.50 10.74
CA VAL A 367 4.90 -13.29 11.88
C VAL A 367 3.77 -13.57 12.87
N ASP A 368 2.94 -12.57 13.16
CA ASP A 368 1.83 -12.65 14.15
C ASP A 368 0.62 -13.49 13.66
N ASP A 369 0.50 -13.74 12.36
CA ASP A 369 -0.62 -14.48 11.75
C ASP A 369 -0.24 -15.96 11.47
N MET A 370 0.97 -16.38 11.84
CA MET A 370 1.44 -17.75 11.62
C MET A 370 0.99 -18.65 12.77
N LEU A 371 0.06 -19.57 12.48
CA LEU A 371 -0.21 -20.69 13.35
C LEU A 371 0.92 -21.70 13.21
N VAL A 372 1.35 -22.26 14.34
CA VAL A 372 2.32 -23.35 14.36
C VAL A 372 1.54 -24.64 14.50
N ALA A 373 1.68 -25.56 13.54
CA ALA A 373 1.13 -26.89 13.63
C ALA A 373 1.74 -27.65 14.82
N PRO A 374 1.09 -28.71 15.36
CA PRO A 374 1.64 -29.49 16.45
C PRO A 374 3.01 -30.11 16.17
N ASP A 375 3.40 -30.24 14.91
CA ASP A 375 4.70 -30.74 14.45
C ASP A 375 5.76 -29.63 14.27
N GLY A 376 5.47 -28.38 14.70
CA GLY A 376 6.37 -27.23 14.61
C GLY A 376 6.42 -26.53 13.26
N ARG A 377 5.64 -26.97 12.25
CA ARG A 377 5.60 -26.30 10.94
C ARG A 377 4.77 -25.02 10.99
N PRO A 378 5.27 -23.91 10.44
CA PRO A 378 4.47 -22.70 10.30
C PRO A 378 3.34 -22.95 9.30
N LEU A 379 2.11 -22.66 9.71
CA LEU A 379 0.93 -22.63 8.86
C LEU A 379 0.65 -21.18 8.48
N GLY A 380 0.61 -20.90 7.18
CA GLY A 380 0.32 -19.56 6.66
C GLY A 380 -1.03 -19.01 7.12
N ARG A 381 -1.22 -17.73 6.91
CA ARG A 381 -2.38 -16.91 7.33
C ARG A 381 -3.72 -17.58 7.04
N MET A 382 -4.54 -17.73 8.09
CA MET A 382 -5.88 -18.31 8.01
C MET A 382 -7.02 -17.27 7.97
N ASP A 383 -6.74 -16.05 7.57
CA ASP A 383 -7.73 -14.97 7.42
C ASP A 383 -9.05 -15.37 6.70
N PRO A 384 -9.03 -16.25 5.68
CA PRO A 384 -10.27 -16.66 5.02
C PRO A 384 -11.20 -17.50 5.89
N ILE A 385 -10.70 -18.08 6.98
CA ILE A 385 -11.50 -19.00 7.82
C ILE A 385 -12.31 -18.24 8.88
N PHE A 386 -11.83 -17.05 9.29
CA PHE A 386 -12.45 -16.24 10.35
C PHE A 386 -13.31 -15.08 9.85
N LYS A 387 -13.35 -14.84 8.54
CA LYS A 387 -14.26 -13.86 7.90
C LYS A 387 -15.39 -14.60 7.16
N GLY A 388 -16.04 -15.53 7.88
CA GLY A 388 -17.27 -16.18 7.43
C GLY A 388 -18.47 -15.25 7.46
#